data_9fb41392d7278d03a86dc41771ca88d9
#
_entry.id   9fb41392d7278d03a86dc41771ca88d9
#
_cell.length_a   1.000
_cell.length_b   1.000
_cell.length_c   1.000
_cell.angle_alpha   90.00
_cell.angle_beta   90.00
_cell.angle_gamma   90.00
#
_symmetry.space_group_name_H-M   'P 1'
#
loop_
_entity.id
_entity.type
_entity.pdbx_description
1 polymer ?
#
loop_
_entity_poly.entity_id
_entity_poly.type
_entity_poly.pdbx_seq_one_letter_code
_entity_poly.pdbx_strand_id
1 'polypeptide(L)'
;MVSTGHKSAVVALATAAVAMLVLGACSPRRSAAVQNGTSSATGQPSPTIEPAAVTVSPARDAADVNPLSPIKVAVSGGTLSAVRVANVDGKSVKGAMSADKRSWLSSEPLGYDKSYLVTTVARNLDRTETRSTSSFRTVKPANLTMPYIQTAAGGAIEAGTTFGVGQVIRIHFDESIPNRKAAQATLAVKTFPAQVGGFKWLSDQDVYWRTQNYLRPGTKLSITAKVYGREFGGGLYGQADATTWFKVGAKHVSVADDNDKLVRVYENDKLVRTMPTSMGRDARIAGDNGTSIDLRTNSGPHVVVGGETNINMNSASFGLSKGANAYKTIVPVGVRISYDGEYVHWADWSIWAQGNTDTSHGCLNVSPDNAWWFYNFSVPGDIVDVRNTGRPLELWNSGYWTASWAQWTAGSIT
;
A
#
# COMPACT_ATOMS: atom_id res chain seq x y z
N MET A 1 -36.20 28.35 23.95
CA MET A 1 -36.78 27.24 24.69
C MET A 1 -35.77 26.11 24.64
N VAL A 2 -34.85 26.06 25.56
CA VAL A 2 -34.78 25.33 26.83
C VAL A 2 -35.09 23.82 26.65
N SER A 3 -34.08 22.97 26.74
CA SER A 3 -33.91 22.05 27.85
C SER A 3 -32.60 21.27 27.78
N THR A 4 -31.84 21.42 28.82
CA THR A 4 -30.64 20.76 29.30
C THR A 4 -30.96 19.32 29.79
N GLY A 5 -30.01 18.41 29.63
CA GLY A 5 -30.03 17.08 30.21
C GLY A 5 -28.64 16.52 30.49
N HIS A 6 -28.08 16.88 31.64
CA HIS A 6 -26.91 16.21 32.25
C HIS A 6 -27.29 14.80 32.76
N LYS A 7 -26.46 13.82 32.58
CA LYS A 7 -26.41 12.62 33.43
C LYS A 7 -24.98 12.25 33.79
N SER A 8 -24.73 12.31 35.07
CA SER A 8 -23.48 12.04 35.78
C SER A 8 -23.15 10.55 35.83
N ALA A 9 -21.89 10.23 35.78
CA ALA A 9 -21.35 8.90 36.08
C ALA A 9 -21.05 8.75 37.56
N VAL A 10 -21.49 7.63 38.13
CA VAL A 10 -21.28 7.24 39.52
C VAL A 10 -20.05 6.34 39.59
N VAL A 11 -19.07 6.73 40.43
CA VAL A 11 -17.92 5.94 40.83
C VAL A 11 -18.32 5.13 42.09
N ALA A 12 -18.11 3.83 42.06
CA ALA A 12 -18.25 2.97 43.23
C ALA A 12 -16.87 2.51 43.72
N LEU A 13 -16.48 3.00 44.88
CA LEU A 13 -15.37 2.47 45.69
C LEU A 13 -15.89 1.27 46.52
N ALA A 14 -15.16 0.17 46.50
CA ALA A 14 -15.36 -0.94 47.45
C ALA A 14 -14.12 -1.04 48.33
N THR A 15 -14.31 -0.73 49.61
CA THR A 15 -13.39 -0.95 50.73
C THR A 15 -13.59 -2.35 51.32
N ALA A 16 -12.54 -3.14 51.48
CA ALA A 16 -12.56 -4.39 52.23
C ALA A 16 -11.77 -4.26 53.54
N ALA A 17 -12.44 -4.63 54.62
CA ALA A 17 -12.00 -4.48 55.95
C ALA A 17 -11.10 -5.65 56.45
N VAL A 18 -10.18 -5.26 57.32
CA VAL A 18 -9.27 -6.13 58.08
C VAL A 18 -10.02 -6.71 59.27
N ALA A 19 -9.87 -8.01 59.57
CA ALA A 19 -10.26 -8.60 60.84
C ALA A 19 -9.00 -9.31 61.46
N MET A 20 -8.53 -8.73 62.57
CA MET A 20 -7.63 -9.37 63.52
C MET A 20 -8.41 -10.29 64.48
N LEU A 21 -7.88 -11.43 64.78
CA LEU A 21 -8.23 -12.22 65.98
C LEU A 21 -6.98 -12.69 66.68
N VAL A 22 -6.80 -12.21 67.91
CA VAL A 22 -5.82 -12.59 68.93
C VAL A 22 -6.50 -13.47 69.94
N LEU A 23 -5.84 -14.53 70.42
CA LEU A 23 -6.03 -15.22 71.72
C LEU A 23 -5.13 -16.46 71.66
N GLY A 24 -4.21 -16.81 72.53
CA GLY A 24 -4.01 -16.53 73.95
C GLY A 24 -3.48 -17.80 74.61
N ALA A 25 -2.26 -17.70 75.15
CA ALA A 25 -1.66 -18.38 76.31
C ALA A 25 -2.00 -19.85 76.64
N CYS A 26 -0.98 -20.64 76.87
CA CYS A 26 -0.61 -21.17 78.21
C CYS A 26 0.60 -22.13 78.13
N SER A 27 1.65 -21.84 78.89
CA SER A 27 2.73 -22.76 79.22
C SER A 27 2.33 -23.69 80.36
N PRO A 28 3.04 -24.82 80.53
CA PRO A 28 3.74 -25.03 81.76
C PRO A 28 5.22 -25.55 81.64
N ARG A 29 6.03 -25.10 82.52
CA ARG A 29 7.42 -25.56 82.85
C ARG A 29 7.46 -27.02 83.29
N ARG A 30 8.46 -27.76 82.83
CA ARG A 30 9.21 -28.73 83.78
C ARG A 30 10.59 -29.07 83.20
N SER A 31 11.55 -28.74 83.96
CA SER A 31 12.74 -29.47 84.53
C SER A 31 13.75 -30.09 83.56
N ALA A 32 14.98 -29.67 83.84
CA ALA A 32 16.21 -30.06 83.19
C ALA A 32 16.56 -31.53 83.41
N ALA A 33 17.19 -32.13 82.40
CA ALA A 33 18.14 -33.22 82.54
C ALA A 33 19.34 -32.93 81.66
N VAL A 34 20.49 -32.79 82.33
CA VAL A 34 21.80 -32.67 81.64
C VAL A 34 22.18 -34.06 81.15
N GLN A 35 22.38 -34.19 79.82
CA GLN A 35 23.14 -35.30 79.24
C GLN A 35 24.19 -34.74 78.29
N ASN A 36 25.45 -35.00 78.58
CA ASN A 36 26.56 -34.84 77.65
C ASN A 36 26.29 -35.70 76.39
N GLY A 37 26.17 -35.06 75.25
CA GLY A 37 26.08 -35.71 73.96
C GLY A 37 26.93 -34.97 72.95
N THR A 38 27.93 -35.64 72.43
CA THR A 38 28.81 -35.28 71.31
C THR A 38 28.12 -34.47 70.22
N SER A 39 28.61 -33.26 69.99
CA SER A 39 28.19 -32.42 68.87
C SER A 39 28.58 -33.08 67.55
N SER A 40 27.64 -33.79 66.95
CA SER A 40 27.66 -34.04 65.50
C SER A 40 27.23 -32.75 64.85
N ALA A 41 28.14 -32.05 64.23
CA ALA A 41 27.87 -30.95 63.36
C ALA A 41 27.03 -31.48 62.17
N THR A 42 25.71 -31.40 62.29
CA THR A 42 24.83 -31.55 61.10
C THR A 42 25.11 -30.38 60.16
N GLY A 43 25.93 -30.63 59.15
CA GLY A 43 26.15 -29.71 58.04
C GLY A 43 24.80 -29.34 57.44
N GLN A 44 24.39 -28.09 57.63
CA GLN A 44 23.27 -27.53 56.97
C GLN A 44 23.54 -27.68 55.47
N PRO A 45 22.65 -28.30 54.65
CA PRO A 45 22.89 -28.44 53.21
C PRO A 45 23.09 -27.04 52.64
N SER A 46 24.25 -26.80 52.04
CA SER A 46 24.49 -25.56 51.28
C SER A 46 23.32 -25.36 50.29
N PRO A 47 22.76 -24.17 50.19
CA PRO A 47 21.68 -23.92 49.27
C PRO A 47 22.14 -24.31 47.86
N THR A 48 21.49 -25.30 47.27
CA THR A 48 21.75 -25.71 45.90
C THR A 48 21.27 -24.57 44.98
N ILE A 49 22.21 -23.83 44.39
CA ILE A 49 21.89 -22.78 43.44
C ILE A 49 21.44 -23.46 42.14
N GLU A 50 20.18 -23.24 41.80
CA GLU A 50 19.62 -23.81 40.56
C GLU A 50 20.32 -23.28 39.29
N PRO A 51 20.48 -24.12 38.26
CA PRO A 51 20.99 -23.69 36.95
C PRO A 51 20.13 -22.58 36.35
N ALA A 52 20.76 -21.68 35.62
CA ALA A 52 20.01 -20.68 34.84
C ALA A 52 19.12 -21.37 33.78
N ALA A 53 17.80 -21.12 33.83
CA ALA A 53 16.86 -21.70 32.91
C ALA A 53 16.63 -20.73 31.75
N VAL A 54 16.88 -21.17 30.49
CA VAL A 54 16.74 -20.38 29.28
C VAL A 54 15.48 -20.82 28.53
N THR A 55 14.66 -19.85 28.14
CA THR A 55 13.50 -20.04 27.25
C THR A 55 13.74 -19.33 25.91
N VAL A 56 13.36 -19.97 24.84
CA VAL A 56 13.48 -19.47 23.45
C VAL A 56 12.10 -19.50 22.76
N SER A 57 11.76 -18.42 22.11
CA SER A 57 10.61 -18.32 21.21
C SER A 57 11.10 -17.84 19.84
N PRO A 58 10.76 -18.50 18.73
CA PRO A 58 9.89 -19.68 18.60
C PRO A 58 10.42 -20.89 19.39
N ALA A 59 9.50 -21.80 19.75
CA ALA A 59 9.86 -23.01 20.50
C ALA A 59 10.81 -23.90 19.71
N ARG A 60 11.51 -24.82 20.40
CA ARG A 60 12.38 -25.80 19.79
C ARG A 60 11.57 -26.64 18.77
N ASP A 61 12.16 -26.81 17.59
CA ASP A 61 11.63 -27.58 16.46
C ASP A 61 10.28 -27.08 15.90
N ALA A 62 9.90 -25.82 16.24
CA ALA A 62 8.75 -25.17 15.62
C ALA A 62 8.94 -25.08 14.10
N ALA A 63 7.89 -25.46 13.36
CA ALA A 63 7.81 -25.33 11.92
C ALA A 63 6.88 -24.16 11.53
N ASP A 64 6.95 -23.77 10.26
CA ASP A 64 6.09 -22.75 9.67
C ASP A 64 6.05 -21.42 10.44
N VAL A 65 7.16 -21.08 11.09
CA VAL A 65 7.28 -19.83 11.82
C VAL A 65 7.21 -18.65 10.86
N ASN A 66 6.32 -17.69 11.15
CA ASN A 66 6.22 -16.48 10.34
C ASN A 66 7.53 -15.68 10.37
N PRO A 67 8.08 -15.25 9.24
CA PRO A 67 9.32 -14.47 9.17
C PRO A 67 9.31 -13.17 9.97
N LEU A 68 8.13 -12.60 10.24
CA LEU A 68 7.97 -11.40 11.08
C LEU A 68 7.93 -11.71 12.57
N SER A 69 7.86 -12.98 12.97
CA SER A 69 7.89 -13.37 14.38
C SER A 69 9.28 -13.10 14.95
N PRO A 70 9.40 -12.22 15.96
CA PRO A 70 10.71 -11.95 16.55
C PRO A 70 11.21 -13.17 17.33
N ILE A 71 12.53 -13.42 17.28
CA ILE A 71 13.16 -14.39 18.16
C ILE A 71 13.36 -13.72 19.52
N LYS A 72 12.82 -14.36 20.57
CA LYS A 72 12.96 -13.92 21.95
C LYS A 72 13.70 -14.99 22.74
N VAL A 73 14.73 -14.57 23.49
CA VAL A 73 15.44 -15.41 24.45
C VAL A 73 15.26 -14.77 25.82
N ALA A 74 14.87 -15.54 26.81
CA ALA A 74 14.78 -15.08 28.20
C ALA A 74 15.47 -16.07 29.13
N VAL A 75 15.98 -15.59 30.28
CA VAL A 75 16.62 -16.41 31.28
C VAL A 75 16.04 -16.11 32.67
N SER A 76 15.80 -17.17 33.46
CA SER A 76 15.51 -17.09 34.87
C SER A 76 16.64 -17.71 35.67
N GLY A 77 16.80 -17.31 36.94
CA GLY A 77 17.86 -17.79 37.81
C GLY A 77 19.28 -17.33 37.45
N GLY A 78 19.40 -16.30 36.55
CA GLY A 78 20.71 -15.83 36.08
C GLY A 78 20.66 -14.73 35.05
N THR A 79 21.76 -14.60 34.28
CA THR A 79 21.87 -13.62 33.15
C THR A 79 22.39 -14.30 31.89
N LEU A 80 22.02 -13.77 30.73
CA LEU A 80 22.57 -14.15 29.43
C LEU A 80 23.98 -13.54 29.28
N SER A 81 24.97 -14.36 28.95
CA SER A 81 26.32 -13.88 28.61
C SER A 81 26.53 -13.82 27.10
N ALA A 82 25.85 -14.67 26.33
CA ALA A 82 25.85 -14.63 24.86
C ALA A 82 24.57 -15.21 24.29
N VAL A 83 24.11 -14.61 23.16
CA VAL A 83 23.08 -15.16 22.26
C VAL A 83 23.61 -15.03 20.86
N ARG A 84 23.62 -16.13 20.13
CA ARG A 84 23.93 -16.18 18.70
C ARG A 84 22.78 -16.86 17.96
N VAL A 85 22.29 -16.20 16.93
CA VAL A 85 21.29 -16.76 16.02
C VAL A 85 21.86 -16.74 14.61
N ALA A 86 21.81 -17.85 13.92
CA ALA A 86 22.21 -17.95 12.52
C ALA A 86 21.30 -18.93 11.77
N ASN A 87 21.12 -18.71 10.48
CA ASN A 87 20.49 -19.68 9.61
C ASN A 87 21.52 -20.75 9.15
N VAL A 88 21.03 -21.80 8.47
CA VAL A 88 21.88 -22.88 7.96
C VAL A 88 22.92 -22.43 6.92
N ASP A 89 22.67 -21.27 6.24
CA ASP A 89 23.60 -20.68 5.29
C ASP A 89 24.70 -19.84 6.00
N GLY A 90 24.69 -19.81 7.32
CA GLY A 90 25.66 -19.06 8.14
C GLY A 90 25.33 -17.58 8.34
N LYS A 91 24.23 -17.06 7.78
CA LYS A 91 23.80 -15.67 7.98
C LYS A 91 23.30 -15.47 9.42
N SER A 92 23.99 -14.58 10.15
CA SER A 92 23.59 -14.21 11.50
C SER A 92 22.37 -13.27 11.50
N VAL A 93 21.52 -13.41 12.52
CA VAL A 93 20.37 -12.54 12.78
C VAL A 93 20.78 -11.50 13.83
N LYS A 94 20.54 -10.22 13.52
CA LYS A 94 20.81 -9.11 14.46
C LYS A 94 19.76 -9.08 15.57
N GLY A 95 20.20 -8.66 16.76
CA GLY A 95 19.32 -8.47 17.92
C GLY A 95 20.05 -7.75 19.05
N ALA A 96 19.30 -7.42 20.09
CA ALA A 96 19.79 -6.66 21.23
C ALA A 96 19.52 -7.38 22.55
N MET A 97 20.51 -7.34 23.45
CA MET A 97 20.42 -7.76 24.85
C MET A 97 19.74 -6.66 25.66
N SER A 98 18.84 -7.02 26.56
CA SER A 98 18.31 -6.08 27.57
C SER A 98 19.40 -5.57 28.52
N ALA A 99 19.20 -4.40 29.13
CA ALA A 99 20.18 -3.80 30.04
C ALA A 99 20.50 -4.67 31.25
N ASP A 100 19.52 -5.41 31.76
CA ASP A 100 19.64 -6.37 32.88
C ASP A 100 20.19 -7.73 32.43
N LYS A 101 20.45 -7.92 31.12
CA LYS A 101 20.92 -9.16 30.51
C LYS A 101 20.02 -10.37 30.77
N ARG A 102 18.72 -10.14 31.00
CA ARG A 102 17.75 -11.22 31.22
C ARG A 102 16.98 -11.59 29.96
N SER A 103 17.06 -10.79 28.91
CA SER A 103 16.43 -11.10 27.64
C SER A 103 17.25 -10.64 26.43
N TRP A 104 16.98 -11.25 25.29
CA TRP A 104 17.50 -10.87 24.01
C TRP A 104 16.35 -10.91 22.98
N LEU A 105 16.31 -9.95 22.05
CA LEU A 105 15.28 -9.81 21.02
C LEU A 105 15.91 -9.57 19.67
N SER A 106 15.45 -10.32 18.62
CA SER A 106 15.87 -10.03 17.24
C SER A 106 15.32 -8.68 16.76
N SER A 107 16.10 -7.98 15.92
CA SER A 107 15.78 -6.63 15.40
C SER A 107 15.53 -6.59 13.89
N GLU A 108 15.53 -7.74 13.21
CA GLU A 108 15.30 -7.84 11.77
C GLU A 108 14.39 -9.03 11.46
N PRO A 109 13.63 -8.97 10.34
CA PRO A 109 12.84 -10.10 9.86
C PRO A 109 13.71 -11.30 9.49
N LEU A 110 13.13 -12.48 9.58
CA LEU A 110 13.73 -13.75 9.16
C LEU A 110 13.48 -13.99 7.65
N GLY A 111 14.27 -14.88 7.03
CA GLY A 111 14.02 -15.34 5.66
C GLY A 111 12.93 -16.38 5.60
N TYR A 112 12.31 -16.56 4.42
CA TYR A 112 11.44 -17.69 4.12
C TYR A 112 12.23 -18.99 3.93
N ASP A 113 11.61 -20.13 4.26
CA ASP A 113 12.14 -21.49 4.07
C ASP A 113 13.57 -21.65 4.64
N LYS A 114 13.82 -21.09 5.83
CA LYS A 114 15.12 -21.16 6.50
C LYS A 114 15.02 -21.85 7.85
N SER A 115 15.97 -22.73 8.13
CA SER A 115 16.20 -23.25 9.47
C SER A 115 17.16 -22.33 10.23
N TYR A 116 16.84 -22.05 11.46
CA TYR A 116 17.61 -21.20 12.36
C TYR A 116 18.08 -21.98 13.58
N LEU A 117 19.32 -21.74 13.98
CA LEU A 117 19.90 -22.23 15.22
C LEU A 117 20.12 -21.06 16.18
N VAL A 118 19.52 -21.17 17.37
CA VAL A 118 19.72 -20.22 18.48
C VAL A 118 20.66 -20.89 19.49
N THR A 119 21.84 -20.33 19.67
CA THR A 119 22.82 -20.77 20.68
C THR A 119 22.85 -19.75 21.78
N THR A 120 22.69 -20.20 23.02
CA THR A 120 22.69 -19.33 24.21
C THR A 120 23.72 -19.76 25.23
N VAL A 121 24.30 -18.80 25.93
CA VAL A 121 25.12 -19.01 27.10
C VAL A 121 24.56 -18.17 28.25
N ALA A 122 24.13 -18.82 29.31
CA ALA A 122 23.63 -18.16 30.51
C ALA A 122 24.51 -18.48 31.69
N ARG A 123 24.55 -17.59 32.70
CA ARG A 123 25.27 -17.76 33.97
C ARG A 123 24.29 -17.56 35.10
N ASN A 124 24.30 -18.50 36.06
CA ASN A 124 23.57 -18.38 37.31
C ASN A 124 24.30 -17.48 38.32
N LEU A 125 23.80 -17.39 39.55
CA LEU A 125 24.34 -16.51 40.58
C LEU A 125 25.74 -16.89 41.03
N ASP A 126 26.13 -18.15 40.93
CA ASP A 126 27.50 -18.65 41.23
C ASP A 126 28.43 -18.62 40.02
N ARG A 127 27.98 -18.03 38.89
CA ARG A 127 28.68 -17.91 37.59
C ARG A 127 28.86 -19.22 36.83
N THR A 128 28.18 -20.29 37.22
CA THR A 128 28.16 -21.52 36.42
C THR A 128 27.48 -21.28 35.09
N GLU A 129 28.13 -21.68 34.01
CA GLU A 129 27.63 -21.53 32.65
C GLU A 129 26.68 -22.66 32.26
N THR A 130 25.52 -22.31 31.75
CA THR A 130 24.59 -23.19 31.03
C THR A 130 24.58 -22.84 29.54
N ARG A 131 24.91 -23.81 28.70
CA ARG A 131 24.81 -23.67 27.24
C ARG A 131 23.59 -24.41 26.75
N SER A 132 22.80 -23.78 25.87
CA SER A 132 21.67 -24.45 25.21
C SER A 132 21.57 -24.07 23.75
N THR A 133 20.97 -24.96 23.00
CA THR A 133 20.67 -24.75 21.59
C THR A 133 19.18 -25.04 21.32
N SER A 134 18.58 -24.24 20.46
CA SER A 134 17.22 -24.44 19.98
C SER A 134 17.18 -24.21 18.47
N SER A 135 16.44 -25.02 17.76
CA SER A 135 16.24 -24.88 16.31
C SER A 135 14.78 -24.62 16.00
N PHE A 136 14.49 -23.94 14.89
CA PHE A 136 13.15 -23.80 14.33
C PHE A 136 13.26 -23.53 12.82
N ARG A 137 12.15 -23.68 12.10
CA ARG A 137 12.08 -23.40 10.66
C ARG A 137 10.98 -22.40 10.34
N THR A 138 11.29 -21.45 9.47
CA THR A 138 10.29 -20.50 8.96
C THR A 138 9.45 -21.13 7.85
N VAL A 139 8.27 -20.55 7.65
CA VAL A 139 7.32 -20.98 6.62
C VAL A 139 7.98 -21.06 5.24
N LYS A 140 7.62 -22.10 4.49
CA LYS A 140 7.93 -22.24 3.07
C LYS A 140 6.71 -21.82 2.27
N PRO A 141 6.69 -20.62 1.65
CA PRO A 141 5.58 -20.24 0.78
C PRO A 141 5.36 -21.21 -0.37
N ALA A 142 4.11 -21.44 -0.76
CA ALA A 142 3.79 -22.14 -1.99
C ALA A 142 4.12 -21.26 -3.21
N ASN A 143 3.87 -19.95 -3.10
CA ASN A 143 4.24 -18.93 -4.07
C ASN A 143 4.48 -17.57 -3.38
N LEU A 144 5.12 -16.64 -4.09
CA LEU A 144 5.43 -15.29 -3.64
C LEU A 144 4.84 -14.27 -4.60
N THR A 145 4.42 -13.11 -4.08
CA THR A 145 3.93 -12.00 -4.89
C THR A 145 4.63 -10.69 -4.53
N MET A 146 4.90 -9.86 -5.55
CA MET A 146 5.45 -8.51 -5.42
C MET A 146 4.37 -7.46 -5.67
N PRO A 147 4.28 -6.42 -4.82
CA PRO A 147 3.48 -5.24 -5.10
C PRO A 147 4.29 -4.22 -5.91
N TYR A 148 3.77 -3.78 -7.05
CA TYR A 148 4.31 -2.71 -7.89
C TYR A 148 3.44 -1.47 -7.73
N ILE A 149 4.01 -0.39 -7.19
CA ILE A 149 3.31 0.90 -7.02
C ILE A 149 3.47 1.71 -8.31
N GLN A 150 2.36 1.95 -9.00
CA GLN A 150 2.33 2.47 -10.36
C GLN A 150 1.32 3.61 -10.51
N THR A 151 1.46 4.40 -11.56
CA THR A 151 0.36 5.22 -12.09
C THR A 151 -0.74 4.29 -12.58
N ALA A 152 -1.95 4.81 -12.75
CA ALA A 152 -3.05 4.01 -13.28
C ALA A 152 -2.79 3.46 -14.68
N ALA A 153 -1.91 4.10 -15.46
CA ALA A 153 -1.45 3.65 -16.76
C ALA A 153 -0.36 2.55 -16.72
N GLY A 154 0.08 2.14 -15.52
CA GLY A 154 1.07 1.09 -15.35
C GLY A 154 2.53 1.55 -15.29
N GLY A 155 2.81 2.85 -15.43
CA GLY A 155 4.16 3.39 -15.26
C GLY A 155 4.57 3.43 -13.78
N ALA A 156 5.83 3.16 -13.47
CA ALA A 156 6.35 3.24 -12.11
C ALA A 156 6.22 4.68 -11.54
N ILE A 157 5.89 4.80 -10.26
CA ILE A 157 5.91 6.08 -9.56
C ILE A 157 7.29 6.26 -8.92
N GLU A 158 8.14 7.02 -9.60
CA GLU A 158 9.46 7.38 -9.09
C GLU A 158 9.33 8.36 -7.91
N ALA A 159 10.16 8.13 -6.87
CA ALA A 159 10.12 8.96 -5.67
C ALA A 159 10.44 10.43 -5.97
N GLY A 160 9.56 11.34 -5.54
CA GLY A 160 9.72 12.77 -5.75
C GLY A 160 9.12 13.33 -7.03
N THR A 161 8.59 12.50 -7.92
CA THR A 161 7.89 12.93 -9.14
C THR A 161 6.72 13.87 -8.81
N THR A 162 6.39 14.75 -9.74
CA THR A 162 5.20 15.61 -9.65
C THR A 162 4.14 15.12 -10.61
N PHE A 163 2.91 14.95 -10.12
CA PHE A 163 1.74 14.56 -10.89
C PHE A 163 0.62 15.60 -10.78
N GLY A 164 -0.33 15.55 -11.71
CA GLY A 164 -1.54 16.37 -11.68
C GLY A 164 -2.53 15.97 -10.57
N VAL A 165 -3.54 16.81 -10.41
CA VAL A 165 -4.55 16.67 -9.32
C VAL A 165 -5.46 15.46 -9.47
N GLY A 166 -5.59 14.90 -10.65
CA GLY A 166 -6.40 13.72 -10.96
C GLY A 166 -5.66 12.39 -10.83
N GLN A 167 -4.40 12.39 -10.38
CA GLN A 167 -3.59 11.17 -10.33
C GLN A 167 -4.25 10.08 -9.48
N VAL A 168 -4.40 8.91 -10.07
CA VAL A 168 -4.87 7.67 -9.43
C VAL A 168 -3.69 6.73 -9.29
N ILE A 169 -3.57 6.10 -8.11
CA ILE A 169 -2.52 5.15 -7.81
C ILE A 169 -3.04 3.74 -8.12
N ARG A 170 -2.25 2.95 -8.83
CA ARG A 170 -2.44 1.50 -8.99
C ARG A 170 -1.39 0.78 -8.16
N ILE A 171 -1.80 -0.23 -7.41
CA ILE A 171 -0.89 -1.21 -6.81
C ILE A 171 -1.20 -2.53 -7.50
N HIS A 172 -0.25 -2.96 -8.33
CA HIS A 172 -0.31 -4.19 -9.10
C HIS A 172 0.45 -5.29 -8.38
N PHE A 173 -0.18 -6.43 -8.17
CA PHE A 173 0.46 -7.65 -7.72
C PHE A 173 0.73 -8.55 -8.95
N ASP A 174 1.91 -9.15 -9.03
CA ASP A 174 2.27 -10.04 -10.14
C ASP A 174 1.57 -11.40 -10.09
N GLU A 175 0.88 -11.71 -8.99
CA GLU A 175 0.06 -12.90 -8.80
C GLU A 175 -1.38 -12.54 -8.45
N SER A 176 -2.33 -13.40 -8.84
CA SER A 176 -3.73 -13.27 -8.42
C SER A 176 -3.88 -13.39 -6.91
N ILE A 177 -4.57 -12.45 -6.27
CA ILE A 177 -4.70 -12.37 -4.81
C ILE A 177 -6.00 -13.05 -4.34
N PRO A 178 -5.93 -14.25 -3.74
CA PRO A 178 -7.12 -14.94 -3.24
C PRO A 178 -7.80 -14.21 -2.09
N ASN A 179 -7.04 -13.67 -1.15
CA ASN A 179 -7.54 -12.92 0.00
C ASN A 179 -7.21 -11.43 -0.13
N ARG A 180 -8.01 -10.71 -0.95
CA ARG A 180 -7.84 -9.27 -1.20
C ARG A 180 -7.95 -8.42 0.07
N LYS A 181 -8.77 -8.86 1.05
CA LYS A 181 -8.90 -8.17 2.33
C LYS A 181 -7.58 -8.19 3.11
N ALA A 182 -6.94 -9.35 3.21
CA ALA A 182 -5.64 -9.47 3.85
C ALA A 182 -4.58 -8.63 3.12
N ALA A 183 -4.56 -8.65 1.79
CA ALA A 183 -3.63 -7.84 1.00
C ALA A 183 -3.88 -6.34 1.19
N GLN A 184 -5.13 -5.87 1.07
CA GLN A 184 -5.47 -4.46 1.24
C GLN A 184 -5.10 -3.93 2.63
N ALA A 185 -5.22 -4.75 3.68
CA ALA A 185 -4.82 -4.36 5.04
C ALA A 185 -3.31 -4.06 5.19
N THR A 186 -2.49 -4.49 4.22
CA THR A 186 -1.04 -4.20 4.18
C THR A 186 -0.69 -2.91 3.45
N LEU A 187 -1.68 -2.28 2.79
CA LEU A 187 -1.50 -1.10 1.95
C LEU A 187 -1.85 0.16 2.74
N ALA A 188 -1.06 1.20 2.54
CA ALA A 188 -1.34 2.51 3.11
C ALA A 188 -1.01 3.62 2.12
N VAL A 189 -1.93 4.57 1.96
CA VAL A 189 -1.69 5.83 1.25
C VAL A 189 -1.96 6.97 2.23
N LYS A 190 -0.94 7.79 2.46
CA LYS A 190 -1.02 8.96 3.35
C LYS A 190 -0.83 10.21 2.54
N THR A 191 -1.69 11.19 2.73
CA THR A 191 -1.62 12.51 2.09
C THR A 191 -1.28 13.57 3.12
N PHE A 192 -0.49 14.54 2.74
CA PHE A 192 -0.21 15.73 3.54
C PHE A 192 -0.35 16.99 2.66
N PRO A 193 -1.34 17.87 2.95
CA PRO A 193 -2.39 17.77 3.98
C PRO A 193 -3.28 16.54 3.82
N ALA A 194 -3.89 16.06 4.91
CA ALA A 194 -4.74 14.88 4.89
C ALA A 194 -5.98 15.07 4.00
N GLN A 195 -6.29 14.06 3.19
CA GLN A 195 -7.47 13.99 2.34
C GLN A 195 -8.12 12.60 2.45
N VAL A 196 -9.44 12.57 2.34
CA VAL A 196 -10.19 11.30 2.31
C VAL A 196 -9.90 10.59 1.00
N GLY A 197 -9.51 9.31 1.09
CA GLY A 197 -9.25 8.46 -0.05
C GLY A 197 -9.67 7.01 0.22
N GLY A 198 -9.80 6.22 -0.83
CA GLY A 198 -10.26 4.84 -0.73
C GLY A 198 -9.68 3.94 -1.82
N PHE A 199 -9.59 2.66 -1.48
CA PHE A 199 -9.17 1.60 -2.39
C PHE A 199 -10.36 1.01 -3.16
N LYS A 200 -10.10 0.55 -4.39
CA LYS A 200 -11.03 -0.25 -5.19
C LYS A 200 -10.25 -1.28 -5.98
N TRP A 201 -10.60 -2.55 -5.82
CA TRP A 201 -10.11 -3.63 -6.66
C TRP A 201 -10.85 -3.64 -7.99
N LEU A 202 -10.11 -3.57 -9.10
CA LEU A 202 -10.67 -3.67 -10.46
C LEU A 202 -10.37 -5.02 -11.11
N SER A 203 -9.40 -5.77 -10.57
CA SER A 203 -9.11 -7.15 -10.95
C SER A 203 -8.68 -7.95 -9.72
N ASP A 204 -8.24 -9.18 -9.90
CA ASP A 204 -7.66 -10.02 -8.85
C ASP A 204 -6.18 -9.68 -8.54
N GLN A 205 -5.55 -8.86 -9.38
CA GLN A 205 -4.17 -8.40 -9.25
C GLN A 205 -4.05 -6.89 -9.02
N ASP A 206 -5.10 -6.11 -9.31
CA ASP A 206 -5.01 -4.65 -9.35
C ASP A 206 -5.93 -3.98 -8.35
N VAL A 207 -5.36 -3.27 -7.42
CA VAL A 207 -6.08 -2.37 -6.52
C VAL A 207 -5.69 -0.93 -6.81
N TYR A 208 -6.71 -0.09 -6.97
CA TYR A 208 -6.57 1.34 -7.25
C TYR A 208 -6.92 2.15 -6.02
N TRP A 209 -6.27 3.30 -5.89
CA TRP A 209 -6.58 4.27 -4.84
C TRP A 209 -6.72 5.67 -5.43
N ARG A 210 -7.78 6.37 -5.04
CA ARG A 210 -7.94 7.80 -5.29
C ARG A 210 -8.58 8.50 -4.09
N THR A 211 -8.48 9.82 -4.09
CA THR A 211 -9.21 10.66 -3.14
C THR A 211 -10.68 10.80 -3.52
N GLN A 212 -11.50 11.25 -2.57
CA GLN A 212 -12.92 11.54 -2.83
C GLN A 212 -13.10 12.64 -3.88
N ASN A 213 -12.33 13.72 -3.77
CA ASN A 213 -12.24 14.80 -4.74
C ASN A 213 -10.83 14.83 -5.32
N TYR A 214 -10.56 15.59 -6.37
CA TYR A 214 -9.20 15.77 -6.88
C TYR A 214 -8.22 16.13 -5.77
N LEU A 215 -7.00 15.66 -5.92
CA LEU A 215 -5.90 15.98 -5.01
C LEU A 215 -5.70 17.51 -4.95
N ARG A 216 -5.42 18.04 -3.77
CA ARG A 216 -5.12 19.47 -3.63
C ARG A 216 -3.70 19.77 -4.14
N PRO A 217 -3.48 20.87 -4.86
CA PRO A 217 -2.13 21.32 -5.22
C PRO A 217 -1.18 21.36 -4.02
N GLY A 218 0.08 21.00 -4.24
CA GLY A 218 1.09 20.96 -3.20
C GLY A 218 1.01 19.76 -2.23
N THR A 219 -0.01 18.90 -2.35
CA THR A 219 -0.12 17.69 -1.52
C THR A 219 1.07 16.76 -1.78
N LYS A 220 1.65 16.22 -0.70
CA LYS A 220 2.59 15.11 -0.76
C LYS A 220 1.87 13.81 -0.42
N LEU A 221 2.05 12.77 -1.23
CA LEU A 221 1.54 11.43 -0.97
C LEU A 221 2.70 10.49 -0.65
N SER A 222 2.48 9.61 0.33
CA SER A 222 3.35 8.48 0.63
C SER A 222 2.54 7.20 0.49
N ILE A 223 3.03 6.27 -0.32
CA ILE A 223 2.40 4.98 -0.63
C ILE A 223 3.29 3.87 -0.09
N THR A 224 2.71 2.93 0.64
CA THR A 224 3.43 1.83 1.26
C THR A 224 2.64 0.55 1.10
N ALA A 225 3.31 -0.54 0.74
CA ALA A 225 2.80 -1.90 0.75
C ALA A 225 3.70 -2.73 1.67
N LYS A 226 3.19 -3.10 2.87
CA LYS A 226 3.91 -3.88 3.90
C LYS A 226 3.52 -5.35 3.79
N VAL A 227 3.94 -6.00 2.72
CA VAL A 227 3.51 -7.34 2.33
C VAL A 227 4.42 -8.47 2.83
N TYR A 228 5.69 -8.18 3.10
CA TYR A 228 6.63 -9.22 3.54
C TYR A 228 6.11 -9.96 4.77
N GLY A 229 6.19 -11.28 4.77
CA GLY A 229 5.71 -12.13 5.87
C GLY A 229 4.20 -12.23 6.01
N ARG A 230 3.41 -11.66 5.08
CA ARG A 230 1.95 -11.70 5.09
C ARG A 230 1.43 -12.73 4.10
N GLU A 231 0.48 -13.54 4.54
CA GLU A 231 -0.21 -14.52 3.70
C GLU A 231 -1.48 -13.93 3.11
N PHE A 232 -1.71 -14.22 1.82
CA PHE A 232 -2.86 -13.74 1.05
C PHE A 232 -3.78 -14.86 0.58
N GLY A 233 -3.67 -16.05 1.20
CA GLY A 233 -4.45 -17.23 0.93
C GLY A 233 -3.73 -18.24 0.03
N GLY A 234 -4.02 -19.55 0.23
CA GLY A 234 -3.46 -20.63 -0.57
C GLY A 234 -1.94 -20.79 -0.47
N GLY A 235 -1.31 -20.29 0.60
CA GLY A 235 0.15 -20.31 0.74
C GLY A 235 0.87 -19.25 -0.08
N LEU A 236 0.15 -18.26 -0.66
CA LEU A 236 0.73 -17.10 -1.32
C LEU A 236 1.16 -16.08 -0.28
N TYR A 237 2.44 -15.70 -0.28
CA TYR A 237 3.01 -14.71 0.63
C TYR A 237 3.59 -13.51 -0.10
N GLY A 238 3.60 -12.34 0.56
CA GLY A 238 4.28 -11.16 0.05
C GLY A 238 5.80 -11.34 0.05
N GLN A 239 6.44 -11.10 -1.09
CA GLN A 239 7.88 -11.31 -1.30
C GLN A 239 8.74 -10.23 -0.64
N ALA A 240 8.39 -8.97 -0.85
CA ALA A 240 9.09 -7.81 -0.30
C ALA A 240 8.17 -6.60 -0.19
N ASP A 241 8.46 -5.72 0.77
CA ASP A 241 7.76 -4.45 0.94
C ASP A 241 8.11 -3.47 -0.18
N ALA A 242 7.16 -2.62 -0.56
CA ALA A 242 7.36 -1.52 -1.48
C ALA A 242 6.92 -0.19 -0.86
N THR A 243 7.64 0.88 -1.18
CA THR A 243 7.29 2.24 -0.76
C THR A 243 7.75 3.26 -1.79
N THR A 244 6.95 4.29 -2.02
CA THR A 244 7.30 5.45 -2.83
C THR A 244 6.54 6.68 -2.36
N TRP A 245 6.82 7.83 -2.97
CA TRP A 245 6.11 9.07 -2.70
C TRP A 245 6.16 10.01 -3.91
N PHE A 246 5.17 10.88 -4.02
CA PHE A 246 5.14 11.90 -5.05
C PHE A 246 4.52 13.22 -4.53
N LYS A 247 4.58 14.27 -5.34
CA LYS A 247 3.96 15.58 -5.09
C LYS A 247 2.87 15.86 -6.10
N VAL A 248 1.89 16.64 -5.72
CA VAL A 248 0.86 17.16 -6.61
C VAL A 248 1.25 18.57 -7.04
N GLY A 249 1.28 18.80 -8.36
CA GLY A 249 1.56 20.08 -8.98
C GLY A 249 0.42 21.10 -8.86
N ALA A 250 0.42 22.08 -9.75
CA ALA A 250 -0.69 23.00 -9.92
C ALA A 250 -1.97 22.25 -10.34
N LYS A 251 -3.14 22.85 -10.11
CA LYS A 251 -4.41 22.29 -10.55
C LYS A 251 -4.62 22.60 -12.03
N HIS A 252 -4.29 21.64 -12.89
CA HIS A 252 -4.59 21.71 -14.30
C HIS A 252 -5.86 20.91 -14.57
N VAL A 253 -6.89 21.59 -15.04
CA VAL A 253 -8.16 21.01 -15.48
C VAL A 253 -8.55 21.65 -16.79
N SER A 254 -8.64 20.83 -17.84
CA SER A 254 -9.14 21.25 -19.14
C SER A 254 -10.57 20.80 -19.31
N VAL A 255 -11.43 21.65 -19.87
CA VAL A 255 -12.80 21.29 -20.22
C VAL A 255 -12.92 21.36 -21.74
N ALA A 256 -13.17 20.21 -22.37
CA ALA A 256 -13.42 20.09 -23.80
C ALA A 256 -14.92 19.89 -24.02
N ASP A 257 -15.59 20.87 -24.60
CA ASP A 257 -17.04 20.84 -24.78
C ASP A 257 -17.40 20.64 -26.26
N ASP A 258 -18.12 19.56 -26.54
CA ASP A 258 -18.53 19.20 -27.89
C ASP A 258 -19.60 20.16 -28.49
N ASN A 259 -20.35 20.87 -27.64
CA ASN A 259 -21.36 21.82 -28.09
C ASN A 259 -20.75 23.03 -28.79
N ASP A 260 -19.58 23.51 -28.32
CA ASP A 260 -18.92 24.69 -28.87
C ASP A 260 -17.56 24.42 -29.51
N LYS A 261 -17.11 23.16 -29.48
CA LYS A 261 -15.85 22.70 -30.08
C LYS A 261 -14.62 23.42 -29.53
N LEU A 262 -14.63 23.73 -28.23
CA LEU A 262 -13.54 24.43 -27.56
C LEU A 262 -12.97 23.58 -26.42
N VAL A 263 -11.64 23.62 -26.27
CA VAL A 263 -10.93 23.17 -25.07
C VAL A 263 -10.53 24.39 -24.26
N ARG A 264 -11.09 24.54 -23.06
CA ARG A 264 -10.75 25.60 -22.11
C ARG A 264 -9.81 25.02 -21.06
N VAL A 265 -8.60 25.53 -21.00
CA VAL A 265 -7.55 25.08 -20.10
C VAL A 265 -7.46 26.00 -18.89
N TYR A 266 -7.56 25.43 -17.71
CA TYR A 266 -7.50 26.16 -16.43
C TYR A 266 -6.29 25.72 -15.61
N GLU A 267 -5.60 26.71 -15.05
CA GLU A 267 -4.60 26.53 -14.01
C GLU A 267 -5.08 27.19 -12.72
N ASN A 268 -5.21 26.43 -11.64
CA ASN A 268 -5.72 26.90 -10.36
C ASN A 268 -7.04 27.69 -10.49
N ASP A 269 -7.97 27.12 -11.27
CA ASP A 269 -9.29 27.67 -11.59
C ASP A 269 -9.30 28.97 -12.45
N LYS A 270 -8.13 29.43 -12.91
CA LYS A 270 -8.00 30.56 -13.82
C LYS A 270 -7.89 30.04 -15.26
N LEU A 271 -8.71 30.56 -16.17
CA LEU A 271 -8.60 30.27 -17.60
C LEU A 271 -7.26 30.82 -18.12
N VAL A 272 -6.42 29.93 -18.67
CA VAL A 272 -5.09 30.28 -19.22
C VAL A 272 -5.01 30.14 -20.73
N ARG A 273 -5.86 29.28 -21.32
CA ARG A 273 -5.92 29.13 -22.78
C ARG A 273 -7.29 28.63 -23.21
N THR A 274 -7.73 29.04 -24.40
CA THR A 274 -8.87 28.47 -25.14
C THR A 274 -8.35 27.98 -26.48
N MET A 275 -8.61 26.72 -26.79
CA MET A 275 -8.14 26.06 -28.01
C MET A 275 -9.35 25.58 -28.84
N PRO A 276 -9.57 26.07 -30.05
CA PRO A 276 -10.51 25.43 -30.99
C PRO A 276 -10.08 23.97 -31.22
N THR A 277 -11.08 23.07 -31.23
CA THR A 277 -10.85 21.63 -31.43
C THR A 277 -11.86 21.05 -32.42
N SER A 278 -11.49 19.92 -33.03
CA SER A 278 -12.37 19.04 -33.77
C SER A 278 -12.28 17.65 -33.17
N MET A 279 -13.34 17.18 -32.55
CA MET A 279 -13.39 15.92 -31.82
C MET A 279 -13.83 14.74 -32.71
N GLY A 280 -14.12 13.61 -32.10
CA GLY A 280 -14.59 12.41 -32.76
C GLY A 280 -15.97 12.61 -33.42
N ARG A 281 -16.10 12.24 -34.66
CA ARG A 281 -17.37 12.37 -35.43
C ARG A 281 -18.50 11.63 -34.74
N ASP A 282 -19.71 12.22 -34.78
CA ASP A 282 -20.92 11.50 -34.38
C ASP A 282 -21.31 10.48 -35.47
N ALA A 283 -20.55 9.37 -35.48
CA ALA A 283 -20.76 8.29 -36.44
C ALA A 283 -20.31 6.94 -35.86
N ARG A 284 -20.95 5.89 -36.33
CA ARG A 284 -20.50 4.50 -36.15
C ARG A 284 -20.14 3.93 -37.50
N ILE A 285 -19.04 3.28 -37.63
CA ILE A 285 -18.55 2.65 -38.84
C ILE A 285 -18.28 1.17 -38.62
N ALA A 286 -18.30 0.40 -39.73
CA ALA A 286 -17.89 -0.99 -39.70
C ALA A 286 -16.36 -1.07 -39.53
N GLY A 287 -15.93 -1.82 -38.53
CA GLY A 287 -14.55 -2.20 -38.34
C GLY A 287 -14.21 -3.56 -38.92
N ASP A 288 -13.01 -4.01 -38.68
CA ASP A 288 -12.53 -5.33 -39.08
C ASP A 288 -13.40 -6.44 -38.44
N ASN A 289 -13.57 -7.56 -39.15
CA ASN A 289 -14.30 -8.74 -38.66
C ASN A 289 -15.74 -8.48 -38.21
N GLY A 290 -16.41 -7.48 -38.81
CA GLY A 290 -17.79 -7.16 -38.50
C GLY A 290 -18.02 -6.42 -37.18
N THR A 291 -16.98 -5.89 -36.56
CA THR A 291 -17.08 -5.03 -35.38
C THR A 291 -17.72 -3.69 -35.76
N SER A 292 -18.31 -2.99 -34.75
CA SER A 292 -18.82 -1.62 -34.91
C SER A 292 -17.94 -0.69 -34.08
N ILE A 293 -17.34 0.32 -34.73
CA ILE A 293 -16.49 1.32 -34.10
C ILE A 293 -17.28 2.61 -33.95
N ASP A 294 -17.39 3.08 -32.71
CA ASP A 294 -17.97 4.40 -32.40
C ASP A 294 -16.85 5.44 -32.45
N LEU A 295 -16.98 6.42 -33.32
CA LEU A 295 -15.94 7.41 -33.56
C LEU A 295 -15.99 8.62 -32.60
N ARG A 296 -17.06 8.76 -31.81
CA ARG A 296 -17.20 9.87 -30.88
C ARG A 296 -16.11 9.80 -29.81
N THR A 297 -15.62 10.95 -29.39
CA THR A 297 -14.73 11.06 -28.21
C THR A 297 -15.48 10.60 -26.95
N ASN A 298 -14.82 9.92 -26.03
CA ASN A 298 -15.42 9.53 -24.76
C ASN A 298 -15.70 10.78 -23.87
N SER A 299 -16.92 10.91 -23.33
CA SER A 299 -17.32 11.99 -22.40
C SER A 299 -17.06 11.62 -20.97
N GLY A 300 -16.34 12.45 -20.26
CA GLY A 300 -16.02 12.31 -18.85
C GLY A 300 -14.63 12.88 -18.51
N PRO A 301 -14.26 12.86 -17.23
CA PRO A 301 -12.96 13.33 -16.76
C PRO A 301 -11.86 12.28 -17.02
N HIS A 302 -11.12 12.48 -18.10
CA HIS A 302 -9.94 11.72 -18.48
C HIS A 302 -8.76 12.11 -17.57
N VAL A 303 -7.98 11.12 -17.14
CA VAL A 303 -6.70 11.35 -16.47
C VAL A 303 -5.60 11.33 -17.52
N VAL A 304 -4.87 12.43 -17.66
CA VAL A 304 -3.74 12.53 -18.59
C VAL A 304 -2.72 11.44 -18.31
N VAL A 305 -2.41 10.67 -19.33
CA VAL A 305 -1.40 9.57 -19.27
C VAL A 305 0.01 10.14 -19.44
N GLY A 306 0.19 11.05 -20.40
CA GLY A 306 1.47 11.71 -20.66
C GLY A 306 1.55 12.34 -22.04
N GLY A 307 2.58 13.14 -22.24
CA GLY A 307 2.92 13.72 -23.54
C GLY A 307 3.82 12.79 -24.37
N GLU A 308 3.56 12.75 -25.67
CA GLU A 308 4.32 11.93 -26.63
C GLU A 308 4.67 12.75 -27.87
N THR A 309 5.79 12.41 -28.53
CA THR A 309 6.22 12.97 -29.81
C THR A 309 6.42 11.88 -30.85
N ASN A 310 6.31 12.23 -32.13
CA ASN A 310 6.42 11.29 -33.25
C ASN A 310 5.48 10.09 -33.11
N ILE A 311 4.24 10.37 -32.78
CA ILE A 311 3.20 9.38 -32.46
C ILE A 311 2.79 8.65 -33.74
N ASN A 312 2.98 7.34 -33.79
CA ASN A 312 2.48 6.51 -34.90
C ASN A 312 0.99 6.21 -34.69
N MET A 313 0.14 7.05 -35.25
CA MET A 313 -1.30 6.85 -35.24
C MET A 313 -1.72 5.95 -36.37
N ASN A 314 -2.28 4.77 -36.04
CA ASN A 314 -2.68 3.75 -37.00
C ASN A 314 -4.06 3.18 -36.61
N SER A 315 -5.06 3.38 -37.47
CA SER A 315 -6.42 2.91 -37.23
C SER A 315 -6.56 1.38 -37.10
N ALA A 316 -5.58 0.62 -37.61
CA ALA A 316 -5.55 -0.83 -37.41
C ALA A 316 -5.44 -1.21 -35.91
N SER A 317 -4.89 -0.34 -35.05
CA SER A 317 -4.76 -0.59 -33.61
C SER A 317 -6.09 -0.70 -32.87
N PHE A 318 -7.16 -0.12 -33.42
CA PHE A 318 -8.51 -0.22 -32.87
C PHE A 318 -9.49 -0.95 -33.82
N GLY A 319 -8.97 -1.80 -34.74
CA GLY A 319 -9.77 -2.68 -35.59
C GLY A 319 -10.29 -2.03 -36.86
N LEU A 320 -9.57 -1.05 -37.42
CA LEU A 320 -9.91 -0.42 -38.70
C LEU A 320 -8.67 -0.44 -39.60
N SER A 321 -8.38 -1.60 -40.19
CA SER A 321 -7.17 -1.80 -41.00
C SER A 321 -7.34 -1.41 -42.49
N LYS A 322 -8.58 -1.26 -42.97
CA LYS A 322 -8.92 -1.06 -44.41
C LYS A 322 -10.10 -0.12 -44.58
N GLY A 323 -10.28 0.39 -45.80
CA GLY A 323 -11.42 1.23 -46.20
C GLY A 323 -11.13 2.73 -46.17
N ALA A 324 -12.11 3.53 -46.58
CA ALA A 324 -11.96 4.99 -46.73
C ALA A 324 -11.67 5.73 -45.39
N ASN A 325 -11.98 5.11 -44.26
CA ASN A 325 -11.75 5.68 -42.93
C ASN A 325 -10.47 5.17 -42.31
N ALA A 326 -9.76 4.21 -42.93
CA ALA A 326 -8.49 3.72 -42.41
C ALA A 326 -7.38 4.76 -42.65
N TYR A 327 -6.48 4.89 -41.64
CA TYR A 327 -5.34 5.79 -41.73
C TYR A 327 -4.09 5.23 -41.05
N LYS A 328 -2.92 5.73 -41.47
CA LYS A 328 -1.65 5.56 -40.82
C LYS A 328 -0.86 6.84 -41.02
N THR A 329 -0.50 7.51 -39.93
CA THR A 329 0.24 8.78 -39.99
C THR A 329 1.14 8.94 -38.77
N ILE A 330 2.21 9.75 -38.93
CA ILE A 330 3.03 10.19 -37.82
C ILE A 330 2.54 11.56 -37.39
N VAL A 331 2.13 11.67 -36.14
CA VAL A 331 1.71 12.94 -35.51
C VAL A 331 2.87 13.52 -34.73
N PRO A 332 3.28 14.77 -34.98
CA PRO A 332 4.47 15.34 -34.35
C PRO A 332 4.44 15.37 -32.82
N VAL A 333 3.27 15.71 -32.23
CA VAL A 333 3.11 15.87 -30.78
C VAL A 333 1.66 15.67 -30.36
N GLY A 334 1.47 15.11 -29.18
CA GLY A 334 0.15 14.98 -28.53
C GLY A 334 0.29 14.60 -27.06
N VAL A 335 -0.82 14.77 -26.34
CA VAL A 335 -1.00 14.37 -24.96
C VAL A 335 -2.05 13.27 -24.91
N ARG A 336 -1.68 12.10 -24.48
CA ARG A 336 -2.56 10.94 -24.35
C ARG A 336 -3.49 11.09 -23.16
N ILE A 337 -4.79 10.90 -23.36
CA ILE A 337 -5.83 11.08 -22.33
C ILE A 337 -6.63 9.80 -22.04
N SER A 338 -6.50 8.76 -22.87
CA SER A 338 -7.20 7.49 -22.64
C SER A 338 -6.32 6.28 -23.02
N TYR A 339 -6.71 5.10 -22.54
CA TYR A 339 -5.96 3.87 -22.83
C TYR A 339 -6.30 3.28 -24.19
N ASP A 340 -7.49 3.56 -24.72
CA ASP A 340 -7.90 3.17 -26.08
C ASP A 340 -7.34 4.09 -27.17
N GLY A 341 -6.58 5.15 -26.81
CA GLY A 341 -5.78 5.92 -27.74
C GLY A 341 -6.35 7.27 -28.14
N GLU A 342 -7.15 7.92 -27.29
CA GLU A 342 -7.52 9.32 -27.47
C GLU A 342 -6.42 10.26 -27.01
N TYR A 343 -6.17 11.30 -27.81
CA TYR A 343 -5.14 12.33 -27.59
C TYR A 343 -5.71 13.74 -27.82
N VAL A 344 -5.15 14.71 -27.16
CA VAL A 344 -5.14 16.11 -27.61
C VAL A 344 -3.87 16.27 -28.42
N HIS A 345 -3.98 16.46 -29.75
CA HIS A 345 -2.80 16.36 -30.62
C HIS A 345 -2.77 17.35 -31.77
N TRP A 346 -1.61 17.55 -32.35
CA TRP A 346 -1.38 18.25 -33.60
C TRP A 346 -2.24 17.67 -34.72
N ALA A 347 -3.01 18.53 -35.41
CA ALA A 347 -3.79 18.16 -36.57
C ALA A 347 -3.99 19.36 -37.53
N ASP A 348 -2.91 19.71 -38.25
CA ASP A 348 -2.89 20.80 -39.20
C ASP A 348 -3.84 20.56 -40.42
N TRP A 349 -4.08 19.30 -40.76
CA TRP A 349 -5.01 18.90 -41.83
C TRP A 349 -6.49 19.21 -41.53
N SER A 350 -6.85 19.47 -40.30
CA SER A 350 -8.22 19.73 -39.86
C SER A 350 -8.44 21.13 -39.24
N ILE A 351 -7.52 22.08 -39.44
CA ILE A 351 -7.67 23.47 -38.93
C ILE A 351 -9.03 24.09 -39.28
N TRP A 352 -9.49 23.86 -40.50
CA TRP A 352 -10.79 24.34 -40.96
C TRP A 352 -11.99 23.83 -40.15
N ALA A 353 -11.86 22.69 -39.53
CA ALA A 353 -12.90 22.04 -38.73
C ALA A 353 -12.85 22.43 -37.24
N GLN A 354 -11.67 22.83 -36.74
CA GLN A 354 -11.46 23.16 -35.33
C GLN A 354 -12.30 24.39 -34.92
N GLY A 355 -13.10 24.21 -33.85
CA GLY A 355 -14.09 25.22 -33.42
C GLY A 355 -15.40 25.22 -34.22
N ASN A 356 -15.59 24.24 -35.10
CA ASN A 356 -16.73 24.21 -36.03
C ASN A 356 -17.40 22.84 -36.12
N THR A 357 -16.67 21.78 -36.46
CA THR A 357 -17.23 20.44 -36.69
C THR A 357 -16.27 19.33 -36.31
N ASP A 358 -16.80 18.13 -36.05
CA ASP A 358 -16.01 16.96 -35.64
C ASP A 358 -15.64 16.11 -36.86
N THR A 359 -14.34 15.78 -36.92
CA THR A 359 -13.79 15.06 -38.08
C THR A 359 -12.90 13.87 -37.66
N SER A 360 -12.52 13.74 -36.37
CA SER A 360 -11.59 12.71 -35.93
C SER A 360 -12.25 11.33 -35.70
N HIS A 361 -11.46 10.39 -35.26
CA HIS A 361 -11.88 9.04 -34.86
C HIS A 361 -11.93 8.87 -33.34
N GLY A 362 -11.98 9.97 -32.58
CA GLY A 362 -12.01 10.00 -31.10
C GLY A 362 -11.06 11.02 -30.48
N CYS A 363 -9.96 11.37 -31.15
CA CYS A 363 -9.00 12.37 -30.65
C CYS A 363 -9.57 13.80 -30.69
N LEU A 364 -8.96 14.68 -29.89
CA LEU A 364 -9.15 16.14 -29.91
C LEU A 364 -8.08 16.76 -30.81
N ASN A 365 -8.45 17.04 -32.05
CA ASN A 365 -7.61 17.70 -33.04
C ASN A 365 -7.46 19.16 -32.70
N VAL A 366 -6.24 19.66 -32.53
CA VAL A 366 -5.96 21.09 -32.27
C VAL A 366 -4.86 21.59 -33.22
N SER A 367 -4.72 22.92 -33.35
CA SER A 367 -3.69 23.52 -34.19
C SER A 367 -2.28 23.16 -33.71
N PRO A 368 -1.26 23.24 -34.58
CA PRO A 368 0.13 22.99 -34.23
C PRO A 368 0.61 23.75 -32.97
N ASP A 369 0.32 25.03 -32.87
CA ASP A 369 0.68 25.87 -31.73
C ASP A 369 -0.01 25.42 -30.44
N ASN A 370 -1.30 25.08 -30.52
CA ASN A 370 -2.08 24.59 -29.38
C ASN A 370 -1.56 23.22 -28.92
N ALA A 371 -1.18 22.33 -29.84
CA ALA A 371 -0.69 21.00 -29.49
C ALA A 371 0.67 21.06 -28.72
N TRP A 372 1.61 21.85 -29.24
CA TRP A 372 2.90 22.04 -28.57
C TRP A 372 2.75 22.75 -27.22
N TRP A 373 1.87 23.77 -27.15
CA TRP A 373 1.61 24.44 -25.90
C TRP A 373 1.02 23.49 -24.87
N PHE A 374 0.01 22.69 -25.25
CA PHE A 374 -0.66 21.75 -24.35
C PHE A 374 0.27 20.62 -23.91
N TYR A 375 1.16 20.16 -24.79
CA TYR A 375 2.21 19.19 -24.45
C TYR A 375 3.18 19.71 -23.38
N ASN A 376 3.62 20.96 -23.52
CA ASN A 376 4.54 21.56 -22.55
C ASN A 376 3.85 21.97 -21.24
N PHE A 377 2.57 22.17 -21.25
CA PHE A 377 1.76 22.56 -20.09
C PHE A 377 1.35 21.36 -19.24
N SER A 378 0.96 20.25 -19.88
CA SER A 378 0.33 19.11 -19.23
C SER A 378 1.34 18.20 -18.54
N VAL A 379 0.95 17.65 -17.40
CA VAL A 379 1.70 16.59 -16.70
C VAL A 379 0.81 15.34 -16.52
N PRO A 380 1.40 14.14 -16.40
CA PRO A 380 0.61 12.94 -16.06
C PRO A 380 -0.22 13.17 -14.81
N GLY A 381 -1.49 12.77 -14.84
CA GLY A 381 -2.41 12.99 -13.74
C GLY A 381 -3.21 14.30 -13.80
N ASP A 382 -3.00 15.17 -14.77
CA ASP A 382 -3.91 16.28 -15.05
C ASP A 382 -5.28 15.77 -15.53
N ILE A 383 -6.28 16.64 -15.58
CA ILE A 383 -7.64 16.27 -16.01
C ILE A 383 -8.00 16.95 -17.33
N VAL A 384 -8.55 16.16 -18.26
CA VAL A 384 -9.28 16.62 -19.43
C VAL A 384 -10.72 16.13 -19.32
N ASP A 385 -11.63 17.02 -18.95
CA ASP A 385 -13.07 16.74 -18.82
C ASP A 385 -13.77 16.98 -20.17
N VAL A 386 -13.99 15.90 -20.91
CA VAL A 386 -14.71 15.95 -22.18
C VAL A 386 -16.20 15.88 -21.92
N ARG A 387 -16.99 16.74 -22.59
CA ARG A 387 -18.43 16.88 -22.36
C ARG A 387 -19.23 16.80 -23.64
N ASN A 388 -20.47 16.36 -23.50
CA ASN A 388 -21.55 16.47 -24.50
C ASN A 388 -21.36 15.62 -25.77
N THR A 389 -20.41 14.69 -25.87
CA THR A 389 -20.22 13.84 -27.07
C THR A 389 -21.23 12.69 -27.15
N GLY A 390 -21.98 12.41 -26.07
CA GLY A 390 -22.93 11.31 -26.02
C GLY A 390 -22.35 9.90 -25.94
N ARG A 391 -21.01 9.73 -25.79
CA ARG A 391 -20.33 8.44 -25.55
C ARG A 391 -19.67 8.47 -24.18
N PRO A 392 -20.15 7.71 -23.17
CA PRO A 392 -19.59 7.77 -21.83
C PRO A 392 -18.16 7.19 -21.78
N LEU A 393 -17.31 7.82 -20.98
CA LEU A 393 -15.97 7.32 -20.68
C LEU A 393 -16.04 6.16 -19.67
N GLU A 394 -15.51 5.01 -20.04
CA GLU A 394 -15.50 3.82 -19.20
C GLU A 394 -14.43 3.89 -18.12
N LEU A 395 -14.72 3.24 -16.97
CA LEU A 395 -13.82 3.24 -15.81
C LEU A 395 -12.41 2.70 -16.15
N TRP A 396 -12.35 1.62 -16.93
CA TRP A 396 -11.09 0.98 -17.34
C TRP A 396 -10.25 1.84 -18.32
N ASN A 397 -10.90 2.81 -18.98
CA ASN A 397 -10.30 3.64 -20.02
C ASN A 397 -9.85 5.01 -19.51
N SER A 398 -9.13 5.07 -18.40
CA SER A 398 -8.74 6.29 -17.66
C SER A 398 -9.88 7.04 -16.95
N GLY A 399 -11.10 6.54 -17.00
CA GLY A 399 -12.31 7.18 -16.47
C GLY A 399 -12.51 6.98 -14.95
N TYR A 400 -11.48 6.93 -14.15
CA TYR A 400 -11.60 6.67 -12.71
C TYR A 400 -12.45 7.69 -11.95
N TRP A 401 -12.58 8.90 -12.49
CA TRP A 401 -13.36 9.99 -11.91
C TRP A 401 -14.81 10.05 -12.40
N THR A 402 -15.21 9.18 -13.35
CA THR A 402 -16.63 9.03 -13.75
C THR A 402 -17.46 8.38 -12.66
N ALA A 403 -16.87 7.50 -11.87
CA ALA A 403 -17.53 6.89 -10.73
C ALA A 403 -17.70 7.91 -9.59
N SER A 404 -18.92 8.06 -9.08
CA SER A 404 -19.17 8.80 -7.85
C SER A 404 -18.38 8.20 -6.68
N TRP A 405 -18.21 8.96 -5.59
CA TRP A 405 -17.51 8.43 -4.41
C TRP A 405 -18.20 7.19 -3.82
N ALA A 406 -19.53 7.19 -3.81
CA ALA A 406 -20.30 6.03 -3.36
C ALA A 406 -20.07 4.80 -4.24
N GLN A 407 -20.03 4.95 -5.57
CA GLN A 407 -19.72 3.87 -6.50
C GLN A 407 -18.26 3.40 -6.39
N TRP A 408 -17.33 4.34 -6.14
CA TRP A 408 -15.92 4.00 -5.93
C TRP A 408 -15.72 3.15 -4.68
N THR A 409 -16.37 3.52 -3.59
CA THR A 409 -16.27 2.80 -2.30
C THR A 409 -17.24 1.64 -2.15
N ALA A 410 -18.24 1.51 -3.04
CA ALA A 410 -19.14 0.36 -3.07
C ALA A 410 -18.34 -0.93 -3.33
N GLY A 411 -18.54 -1.94 -2.46
CA GLY A 411 -17.80 -3.20 -2.51
C GLY A 411 -16.33 -3.06 -2.11
N SER A 412 -15.94 -1.93 -1.50
CA SER A 412 -14.63 -1.81 -0.85
C SER A 412 -14.51 -2.89 0.22
N ILE A 413 -13.41 -3.60 0.21
CA ILE A 413 -13.07 -4.60 1.20
C ILE A 413 -12.63 -3.83 2.46
N THR A 414 -13.54 -3.72 3.42
CA THR A 414 -13.31 -3.08 4.73
C THR A 414 -12.80 -4.11 5.74
#